data_9d79d4f0ad42cf02041868657de6899d
#
_entry.id   9d79d4f0ad42cf02041868657de6899d
#
_cell.length_a   1.000
_cell.length_b   1.000
_cell.length_c   1.000
_cell.angle_alpha   90.00
_cell.angle_beta   90.00
_cell.angle_gamma   90.00
#
_symmetry.space_group_name_H-M   'P 1'
#
loop_
_entity.id
_entity.type
_entity.pdbx_description
1 polymer ?
#
loop_
_entity_poly.entity_id
_entity_poly.type
_entity_poly.pdbx_seq_one_letter_code
_entity_poly.pdbx_strand_id
1 'polypeptide(L)'
;MELKKDRLMAYSSIFSAALVISNVLSTKLMVIGPLIVPGGVICYAVTYLMTDVIGELYGKAAAGRVVRQGLLCQVMCMALIQLTLLLPGADIVIEEACDTALGMSLWFTLAGLVAYVVSQAIDVEVFHRIRQRLLIKGNGYRWVWNNASTLVSQAVDTIVFLGIAFGLGMKYLFDAGTCGLLMQMMISQYIVKALLAIL
;
A
#
# COMPACT_ATOMS: atom_id res chain seq x y z
N MET A 1 -29.50 -14.51 1.59
CA MET A 1 -28.86 -13.51 0.72
C MET A 1 -28.37 -12.31 1.51
N GLU A 2 -29.09 -11.85 2.52
CA GLU A 2 -28.71 -10.75 3.43
C GLU A 2 -27.40 -11.02 4.19
N LEU A 3 -27.27 -12.15 4.86
CA LEU A 3 -26.05 -12.52 5.62
C LEU A 3 -24.74 -12.46 4.79
N LYS A 4 -24.81 -12.77 3.49
CA LYS A 4 -23.63 -12.64 2.60
C LYS A 4 -23.32 -11.19 2.30
N LYS A 5 -24.32 -10.33 2.20
CA LYS A 5 -24.18 -8.89 1.97
C LYS A 5 -23.59 -8.20 3.20
N ASP A 6 -24.07 -8.56 4.38
CA ASP A 6 -23.59 -8.00 5.65
C ASP A 6 -22.12 -8.35 5.92
N ARG A 7 -21.71 -9.60 5.64
CA ARG A 7 -20.30 -10.00 5.74
C ARG A 7 -19.40 -9.26 4.74
N LEU A 8 -19.86 -9.07 3.50
CA LEU A 8 -19.10 -8.30 2.51
C LEU A 8 -18.93 -6.84 2.96
N MET A 9 -19.96 -6.22 3.53
CA MET A 9 -19.88 -4.87 4.09
C MET A 9 -18.87 -4.81 5.25
N ALA A 10 -18.88 -5.79 6.16
CA ALA A 10 -17.92 -5.85 7.26
C ALA A 10 -16.47 -5.97 6.75
N TYR A 11 -16.19 -6.87 5.81
CA TYR A 11 -14.85 -7.01 5.22
C TYR A 11 -14.41 -5.75 4.48
N SER A 12 -15.32 -5.11 3.73
CA SER A 12 -15.05 -3.84 3.05
C SER A 12 -14.72 -2.71 4.03
N SER A 13 -15.42 -2.65 5.16
CA SER A 13 -15.18 -1.66 6.22
C SER A 13 -13.82 -1.87 6.89
N ILE A 14 -13.46 -3.13 7.20
CA ILE A 14 -12.15 -3.47 7.77
C ILE A 14 -11.04 -3.11 6.77
N PHE A 15 -11.21 -3.46 5.48
CA PHE A 15 -10.26 -3.09 4.44
C PHE A 15 -10.04 -1.59 4.35
N SER A 16 -11.14 -0.81 4.28
CA SER A 16 -11.07 0.66 4.14
C SER A 16 -10.45 1.31 5.37
N ALA A 17 -10.80 0.85 6.57
CA ALA A 17 -10.22 1.34 7.81
C ALA A 17 -8.70 1.06 7.89
N ALA A 18 -8.29 -0.17 7.57
CA ALA A 18 -6.87 -0.54 7.55
C ALA A 18 -6.09 0.26 6.50
N LEU A 19 -6.67 0.50 5.32
CA LEU A 19 -6.05 1.28 4.25
C LEU A 19 -5.84 2.75 4.66
N VAL A 20 -6.85 3.37 5.26
CA VAL A 20 -6.78 4.77 5.71
C VAL A 20 -5.75 4.94 6.82
N ILE A 21 -5.82 4.09 7.87
CA ILE A 21 -4.91 4.22 9.01
C ILE A 21 -3.46 3.87 8.64
N SER A 22 -3.23 3.09 7.57
CA SER A 22 -1.88 2.76 7.11
C SER A 22 -1.05 3.99 6.78
N ASN A 23 -1.67 5.03 6.19
CA ASN A 23 -0.98 6.27 5.83
C ASN A 23 -0.54 7.07 7.07
N VAL A 24 -1.39 7.13 8.08
CA VAL A 24 -1.07 7.79 9.35
C VAL A 24 0.07 7.05 10.07
N LEU A 25 -0.02 5.72 10.14
CA LEU A 25 0.99 4.90 10.80
C LEU A 25 2.32 4.83 10.01
N SER A 26 2.30 5.09 8.70
CA SER A 26 3.51 5.09 7.86
C SER A 26 4.47 6.22 8.20
N THR A 27 4.03 7.26 8.89
CA THR A 27 4.90 8.33 9.41
C THR A 27 5.90 7.81 10.44
N LYS A 28 5.55 6.74 11.17
CA LYS A 28 6.44 6.08 12.12
C LYS A 28 7.25 5.00 11.41
N LEU A 29 8.58 5.13 11.43
CA LEU A 29 9.49 4.05 11.02
C LEU A 29 9.64 3.05 12.17
N MET A 30 9.45 1.78 11.86
CA MET A 30 9.63 0.67 12.80
C MET A 30 10.91 -0.08 12.48
N VAL A 31 11.60 -0.54 13.53
CA VAL A 31 12.78 -1.40 13.44
C VAL A 31 12.37 -2.81 13.87
N ILE A 32 12.46 -3.77 12.97
CA ILE A 32 12.14 -5.18 13.21
C ILE A 32 13.42 -5.99 12.93
N GLY A 33 14.23 -6.22 13.96
CA GLY A 33 15.55 -6.80 13.80
C GLY A 33 16.43 -5.92 12.89
N PRO A 34 16.95 -6.44 11.77
CA PRO A 34 17.76 -5.65 10.83
C PRO A 34 16.90 -4.84 9.82
N LEU A 35 15.58 -5.01 9.84
CA LEU A 35 14.67 -4.40 8.85
C LEU A 35 14.11 -3.08 9.38
N ILE A 36 14.13 -2.06 8.52
CA ILE A 36 13.49 -0.76 8.78
C ILE A 36 12.32 -0.62 7.80
N VAL A 37 11.11 -0.53 8.35
CA VAL A 37 9.87 -0.46 7.56
C VAL A 37 8.93 0.61 8.09
N PRO A 38 8.14 1.28 7.24
CA PRO A 38 7.05 2.15 7.68
C PRO A 38 6.00 1.38 8.48
N GLY A 39 5.46 1.99 9.54
CA GLY A 39 4.46 1.37 10.42
C GLY A 39 3.19 0.90 9.71
N GLY A 40 2.86 1.51 8.60
CA GLY A 40 1.74 1.11 7.74
C GLY A 40 1.82 -0.31 7.20
N VAL A 41 3.01 -0.96 7.20
CA VAL A 41 3.17 -2.34 6.69
C VAL A 41 2.28 -3.34 7.43
N ILE A 42 2.01 -3.12 8.72
CA ILE A 42 1.10 -3.97 9.51
C ILE A 42 -0.32 -3.89 8.95
N CYS A 43 -0.77 -2.68 8.64
CA CYS A 43 -2.11 -2.45 8.07
C CYS A 43 -2.22 -3.04 6.66
N TYR A 44 -1.16 -2.99 5.87
CA TYR A 44 -1.15 -3.61 4.55
C TYR A 44 -1.33 -5.13 4.62
N ALA A 45 -0.80 -5.83 5.63
CA ALA A 45 -1.06 -7.25 5.83
C ALA A 45 -2.57 -7.52 6.00
N VAL A 46 -3.28 -6.67 6.75
CA VAL A 46 -4.75 -6.76 6.91
C VAL A 46 -5.46 -6.47 5.60
N THR A 47 -5.03 -5.48 4.82
CA THR A 47 -5.66 -5.16 3.53
C THR A 47 -5.50 -6.30 2.52
N TYR A 48 -4.34 -6.95 2.44
CA TYR A 48 -4.13 -8.11 1.59
C TYR A 48 -5.03 -9.28 2.00
N LEU A 49 -5.04 -9.63 3.30
CA LEU A 49 -5.91 -10.68 3.81
C LEU A 49 -7.39 -10.42 3.45
N MET A 50 -7.86 -9.19 3.60
CA MET A 50 -9.25 -8.84 3.28
C MET A 50 -9.53 -8.93 1.78
N THR A 51 -8.63 -8.49 0.91
CA THR A 51 -8.78 -8.61 -0.55
C THR A 51 -8.81 -10.06 -0.99
N ASP A 52 -8.00 -10.92 -0.42
CA ASP A 52 -7.95 -12.35 -0.74
C ASP A 52 -9.23 -13.04 -0.29
N VAL A 53 -9.66 -12.83 0.96
CA VAL A 53 -10.93 -13.37 1.49
C VAL A 53 -12.11 -12.92 0.62
N ILE A 54 -12.18 -11.63 0.26
CA ILE A 54 -13.26 -11.11 -0.59
C ILE A 54 -13.15 -11.71 -2.01
N GLY A 55 -11.95 -11.82 -2.55
CA GLY A 55 -11.69 -12.40 -3.86
C GLY A 55 -12.16 -13.85 -3.97
N GLU A 56 -11.89 -14.67 -2.94
CA GLU A 56 -12.31 -16.07 -2.88
C GLU A 56 -13.82 -16.23 -2.64
N LEU A 57 -14.38 -15.49 -1.68
CA LEU A 57 -15.79 -15.66 -1.28
C LEU A 57 -16.78 -14.98 -2.22
N TYR A 58 -16.41 -13.87 -2.85
CA TYR A 58 -17.31 -13.00 -3.62
C TYR A 58 -16.81 -12.72 -5.05
N GLY A 59 -15.63 -13.21 -5.40
CA GLY A 59 -15.03 -13.10 -6.73
C GLY A 59 -14.27 -11.80 -6.98
N LYS A 60 -13.41 -11.80 -8.00
CA LYS A 60 -12.52 -10.68 -8.36
C LYS A 60 -13.24 -9.33 -8.59
N ALA A 61 -14.45 -9.37 -9.15
CA ALA A 61 -15.24 -8.15 -9.39
C ALA A 61 -15.68 -7.47 -8.07
N ALA A 62 -15.95 -8.25 -7.02
CA ALA A 62 -16.28 -7.71 -5.70
C ALA A 62 -15.02 -7.13 -5.03
N ALA A 63 -13.90 -7.86 -5.04
CA ALA A 63 -12.62 -7.37 -4.53
C ALA A 63 -12.21 -6.05 -5.21
N GLY A 64 -12.30 -5.95 -6.54
CA GLY A 64 -12.00 -4.72 -7.26
C GLY A 64 -12.92 -3.54 -6.92
N ARG A 65 -14.19 -3.79 -6.57
CA ARG A 65 -15.09 -2.72 -6.08
C ARG A 65 -14.69 -2.25 -4.70
N VAL A 66 -14.36 -3.16 -3.79
CA VAL A 66 -13.92 -2.84 -2.43
C VAL A 66 -12.62 -2.03 -2.45
N VAL A 67 -11.64 -2.42 -3.28
CA VAL A 67 -10.40 -1.66 -3.45
C VAL A 67 -10.68 -0.23 -3.92
N ARG A 68 -11.53 -0.04 -4.95
CA ARG A 68 -11.88 1.30 -5.41
C ARG A 68 -12.60 2.14 -4.35
N GLN A 69 -13.49 1.53 -3.57
CA GLN A 69 -14.15 2.20 -2.43
C GLN A 69 -13.14 2.61 -1.36
N GLY A 70 -12.18 1.74 -1.02
CA GLY A 70 -11.12 2.05 -0.07
C GLY A 70 -10.24 3.21 -0.54
N LEU A 71 -9.87 3.25 -1.83
CA LEU A 71 -9.11 4.37 -2.40
C LEU A 71 -9.90 5.68 -2.33
N LEU A 72 -11.20 5.67 -2.60
CA LEU A 72 -12.06 6.86 -2.43
C LEU A 72 -12.12 7.31 -0.98
N CYS A 73 -12.30 6.38 -0.03
CA CYS A 73 -12.24 6.69 1.40
C CYS A 73 -10.90 7.30 1.80
N GLN A 74 -9.81 6.78 1.28
CA GLN A 74 -8.46 7.30 1.54
C GLN A 74 -8.29 8.74 1.05
N VAL A 75 -8.73 9.03 -0.19
CA VAL A 75 -8.68 10.40 -0.75
C VAL A 75 -9.55 11.36 0.06
N MET A 76 -10.75 10.92 0.45
CA MET A 76 -11.66 11.72 1.28
C MET A 76 -11.03 12.02 2.65
N CYS A 77 -10.49 11.01 3.33
CA CYS A 77 -9.84 11.19 4.63
C CYS A 77 -8.63 12.13 4.54
N MET A 78 -7.81 11.99 3.48
CA MET A 78 -6.72 12.93 3.23
C MET A 78 -7.21 14.36 3.08
N ALA A 79 -8.27 14.59 2.29
CA ALA A 79 -8.83 15.93 2.10
C ALA A 79 -9.33 16.53 3.42
N LEU A 80 -9.98 15.72 4.28
CA LEU A 80 -10.42 16.15 5.60
C LEU A 80 -9.25 16.46 6.54
N ILE A 81 -8.20 15.64 6.54
CA ILE A 81 -6.98 15.91 7.31
C ILE A 81 -6.35 17.22 6.87
N GLN A 82 -6.16 17.44 5.57
CA GLN A 82 -5.57 18.69 5.06
C GLN A 82 -6.45 19.90 5.40
N LEU A 83 -7.77 19.78 5.29
CA LEU A 83 -8.69 20.84 5.69
C LEU A 83 -8.56 21.18 7.18
N THR A 84 -8.39 20.18 8.03
CA THR A 84 -8.20 20.36 9.47
C THR A 84 -6.88 21.07 9.78
N LEU A 85 -5.79 20.70 9.11
CA LEU A 85 -4.46 21.30 9.28
C LEU A 85 -4.37 22.75 8.76
N LEU A 86 -5.30 23.16 7.90
CA LEU A 86 -5.41 24.58 7.47
C LEU A 86 -6.03 25.50 8.51
N LEU A 87 -6.70 24.95 9.52
CA LEU A 87 -7.34 25.72 10.58
C LEU A 87 -6.37 25.88 11.76
N PRO A 88 -6.27 27.10 12.35
CA PRO A 88 -5.37 27.32 13.47
C PRO A 88 -5.78 26.50 14.69
N GLY A 89 -4.81 25.89 15.35
CA GLY A 89 -5.02 25.15 16.59
C GLY A 89 -5.22 26.06 17.80
N ALA A 90 -5.96 25.59 18.79
CA ALA A 90 -6.15 26.28 20.05
C ALA A 90 -4.90 26.19 20.98
N ASP A 91 -4.05 25.18 20.76
CA ASP A 91 -2.83 24.91 21.53
C ASP A 91 -1.68 24.65 20.56
N ILE A 92 -0.62 25.44 20.67
CA ILE A 92 0.54 25.40 19.76
C ILE A 92 1.26 24.05 19.81
N VAL A 93 1.37 23.42 20.99
CA VAL A 93 2.08 22.14 21.14
C VAL A 93 1.31 21.01 20.45
N ILE A 94 -0.01 21.02 20.58
CA ILE A 94 -0.88 20.05 19.92
C ILE A 94 -0.90 20.28 18.41
N GLU A 95 -0.93 21.53 17.96
CA GLU A 95 -0.88 21.91 16.55
C GLU A 95 0.39 21.39 15.89
N GLU A 96 1.58 21.67 16.44
CA GLU A 96 2.86 21.18 15.93
C GLU A 96 2.94 19.65 15.90
N ALA A 97 2.39 18.96 16.90
CA ALA A 97 2.33 17.51 16.94
C ALA A 97 1.42 16.94 15.84
N CYS A 98 0.25 17.56 15.62
CA CYS A 98 -0.66 17.19 14.54
C CYS A 98 -0.04 17.44 13.16
N ASP A 99 0.57 18.61 12.94
CA ASP A 99 1.24 18.96 11.70
C ASP A 99 2.39 17.98 11.37
N THR A 100 3.16 17.62 12.36
CA THR A 100 4.24 16.63 12.21
C THR A 100 3.70 15.24 11.88
N ALA A 101 2.67 14.79 12.59
CA ALA A 101 2.13 13.43 12.44
C ALA A 101 1.26 13.27 11.19
N LEU A 102 0.45 14.27 10.85
CA LEU A 102 -0.57 14.19 9.80
C LEU A 102 -0.18 14.93 8.52
N GLY A 103 0.70 15.94 8.59
CA GLY A 103 1.13 16.73 7.43
C GLY A 103 1.74 15.89 6.31
N MET A 104 2.41 14.79 6.66
CA MET A 104 2.95 13.84 5.69
C MET A 104 1.90 12.93 5.04
N SER A 105 0.67 12.89 5.56
CA SER A 105 -0.41 12.02 5.05
C SER A 105 -0.74 12.30 3.58
N LEU A 106 -0.57 13.53 3.11
CA LEU A 106 -0.73 13.90 1.71
C LEU A 106 0.27 13.15 0.82
N TRP A 107 1.57 13.19 1.18
CA TRP A 107 2.62 12.51 0.42
C TRP A 107 2.44 11.01 0.43
N PHE A 108 2.08 10.41 1.56
CA PHE A 108 1.80 8.97 1.67
C PHE A 108 0.59 8.56 0.84
N THR A 109 -0.48 9.37 0.84
CA THR A 109 -1.68 9.09 0.02
C THR A 109 -1.37 9.21 -1.47
N LEU A 110 -0.70 10.28 -1.91
CA LEU A 110 -0.30 10.46 -3.31
C LEU A 110 0.65 9.35 -3.75
N ALA A 111 1.65 9.03 -2.93
CA ALA A 111 2.57 7.94 -3.19
C ALA A 111 1.84 6.59 -3.35
N GLY A 112 0.88 6.29 -2.46
CA GLY A 112 0.09 5.07 -2.51
C GLY A 112 -0.80 4.99 -3.75
N LEU A 113 -1.46 6.08 -4.15
CA LEU A 113 -2.28 6.12 -5.36
C LEU A 113 -1.44 5.93 -6.63
N VAL A 114 -0.31 6.63 -6.74
CA VAL A 114 0.59 6.49 -7.90
C VAL A 114 1.20 5.09 -7.95
N ALA A 115 1.70 4.59 -6.81
CA ALA A 115 2.26 3.25 -6.71
C ALA A 115 1.23 2.19 -7.12
N TYR A 116 -0.01 2.30 -6.65
CA TYR A 116 -1.10 1.39 -7.01
C TYR A 116 -1.36 1.37 -8.53
N VAL A 117 -1.49 2.54 -9.16
CA VAL A 117 -1.77 2.62 -10.60
C VAL A 117 -0.61 2.03 -11.41
N VAL A 118 0.62 2.38 -11.07
CA VAL A 118 1.81 1.92 -11.78
C VAL A 118 2.04 0.42 -11.58
N SER A 119 1.95 -0.06 -10.34
CA SER A 119 2.15 -1.49 -10.03
C SER A 119 1.08 -2.38 -10.67
N GLN A 120 -0.19 -1.96 -10.68
CA GLN A 120 -1.27 -2.68 -11.34
C GLN A 120 -1.07 -2.76 -12.86
N ALA A 121 -0.65 -1.67 -13.50
CA ALA A 121 -0.36 -1.68 -14.93
C ALA A 121 0.78 -2.66 -15.27
N ILE A 122 1.83 -2.68 -14.45
CA ILE A 122 2.97 -3.57 -14.62
C ILE A 122 2.58 -5.02 -14.32
N ASP A 123 1.78 -5.27 -13.30
CA ASP A 123 1.31 -6.62 -12.96
C ASP A 123 0.58 -7.26 -14.14
N VAL A 124 -0.37 -6.55 -14.72
CA VAL A 124 -1.12 -7.03 -15.90
C VAL A 124 -0.20 -7.31 -17.09
N GLU A 125 0.73 -6.42 -17.39
CA GLU A 125 1.65 -6.56 -18.52
C GLU A 125 2.62 -7.73 -18.31
N VAL A 126 3.23 -7.83 -17.11
CA VAL A 126 4.17 -8.91 -16.76
C VAL A 126 3.45 -10.26 -16.74
N PHE A 127 2.24 -10.32 -16.15
CA PHE A 127 1.41 -11.52 -16.16
C PHE A 127 1.15 -12.03 -17.57
N HIS A 128 0.73 -11.16 -18.49
CA HIS A 128 0.47 -11.54 -19.88
C HIS A 128 1.74 -11.99 -20.60
N ARG A 129 2.87 -11.31 -20.44
CA ARG A 129 4.15 -11.69 -21.05
C ARG A 129 4.66 -13.04 -20.56
N ILE A 130 4.63 -13.26 -19.25
CA ILE A 130 5.09 -14.53 -18.65
C ILE A 130 4.17 -15.66 -19.08
N ARG A 131 2.85 -15.46 -18.99
CA ARG A 131 1.86 -16.45 -19.42
C ARG A 131 2.05 -16.86 -20.88
N GLN A 132 2.22 -15.93 -21.80
CA GLN A 132 2.45 -16.24 -23.22
C GLN A 132 3.73 -17.05 -23.43
N ARG A 133 4.83 -16.67 -22.79
CA ARG A 133 6.12 -17.40 -22.91
C ARG A 133 6.05 -18.80 -22.34
N LEU A 134 5.36 -19.01 -21.23
CA LEU A 134 5.23 -20.33 -20.60
C LEU A 134 4.26 -21.25 -21.33
N LEU A 135 3.18 -20.72 -21.89
CA LEU A 135 2.25 -21.48 -22.73
C LEU A 135 2.92 -22.01 -24.01
N ILE A 136 3.80 -21.21 -24.64
CA ILE A 136 4.57 -21.63 -25.82
C ILE A 136 5.53 -22.79 -25.47
N LYS A 137 6.05 -22.84 -24.24
CA LYS A 137 6.97 -23.89 -23.76
C LYS A 137 6.25 -25.13 -23.20
N GLY A 138 4.91 -25.18 -23.24
CA GLY A 138 4.13 -26.34 -22.75
C GLY A 138 4.08 -26.52 -21.22
N ASN A 139 4.69 -25.61 -20.45
CA ASN A 139 4.69 -25.64 -18.99
C ASN A 139 3.52 -24.84 -18.42
N GLY A 140 2.45 -25.56 -18.04
CA GLY A 140 1.19 -24.96 -17.60
C GLY A 140 1.07 -24.60 -16.12
N TYR A 141 2.14 -24.30 -15.41
CA TYR A 141 2.08 -23.96 -13.98
C TYR A 141 1.50 -22.56 -13.76
N ARG A 142 0.19 -22.48 -13.52
CA ARG A 142 -0.54 -21.24 -13.20
C ARG A 142 0.08 -20.48 -12.03
N TRP A 143 0.57 -21.20 -11.04
CA TRP A 143 1.22 -20.65 -9.86
C TRP A 143 2.46 -19.80 -10.20
N VAL A 144 3.27 -20.23 -11.17
CA VAL A 144 4.54 -19.56 -11.51
C VAL A 144 4.30 -18.17 -12.09
N TRP A 145 3.41 -18.01 -13.06
CA TRP A 145 3.19 -16.68 -13.65
C TRP A 145 2.41 -15.73 -12.73
N ASN A 146 1.53 -16.27 -11.87
CA ASN A 146 0.83 -15.48 -10.87
C ASN A 146 1.82 -14.90 -9.85
N ASN A 147 2.63 -15.74 -9.21
CA ASN A 147 3.59 -15.28 -8.21
C ASN A 147 4.72 -14.43 -8.80
N ALA A 148 5.19 -14.75 -10.00
CA ALA A 148 6.23 -13.94 -10.64
C ALA A 148 5.75 -12.54 -11.01
N SER A 149 4.52 -12.38 -11.52
CA SER A 149 3.97 -11.04 -11.79
C SER A 149 3.76 -10.25 -10.50
N THR A 150 3.24 -10.90 -9.45
CA THR A 150 3.03 -10.29 -8.14
C THR A 150 4.33 -9.81 -7.51
N LEU A 151 5.40 -10.61 -7.54
CA LEU A 151 6.71 -10.19 -7.00
C LEU A 151 7.28 -8.99 -7.74
N VAL A 152 7.17 -8.94 -9.07
CA VAL A 152 7.63 -7.79 -9.86
C VAL A 152 6.80 -6.55 -9.57
N SER A 153 5.47 -6.67 -9.55
CA SER A 153 4.59 -5.54 -9.29
C SER A 153 4.76 -4.99 -7.87
N GLN A 154 5.02 -5.85 -6.87
CA GLN A 154 5.32 -5.42 -5.50
C GLN A 154 6.68 -4.73 -5.36
N ALA A 155 7.70 -5.13 -6.15
CA ALA A 155 8.96 -4.41 -6.19
C ALA A 155 8.76 -2.98 -6.72
N VAL A 156 8.02 -2.84 -7.82
CA VAL A 156 7.70 -1.54 -8.39
C VAL A 156 6.85 -0.69 -7.44
N ASP A 157 5.81 -1.28 -6.83
CA ASP A 157 4.98 -0.62 -5.83
C ASP A 157 5.84 -0.05 -4.68
N THR A 158 6.76 -0.85 -4.16
CA THR A 158 7.64 -0.44 -3.07
C THR A 158 8.58 0.69 -3.46
N ILE A 159 9.19 0.61 -4.64
CA ILE A 159 10.10 1.66 -5.15
C ILE A 159 9.34 2.96 -5.39
N VAL A 160 8.19 2.90 -6.05
CA VAL A 160 7.39 4.09 -6.35
C VAL A 160 6.84 4.70 -5.06
N PHE A 161 6.27 3.89 -4.17
CA PHE A 161 5.73 4.38 -2.90
C PHE A 161 6.79 5.05 -2.04
N LEU A 162 7.89 4.36 -1.73
CA LEU A 162 8.94 4.93 -0.88
C LEU A 162 9.69 6.07 -1.56
N GLY A 163 9.89 6.00 -2.88
CA GLY A 163 10.50 7.07 -3.65
C GLY A 163 9.71 8.37 -3.59
N ILE A 164 8.39 8.31 -3.68
CA ILE A 164 7.54 9.50 -3.58
C ILE A 164 7.37 9.92 -2.12
N ALA A 165 6.97 9.01 -1.23
CA ALA A 165 6.64 9.34 0.15
C ALA A 165 7.86 9.85 0.94
N PHE A 166 8.94 9.10 0.94
CA PHE A 166 10.15 9.44 1.69
C PHE A 166 11.20 10.14 0.82
N GLY A 167 11.37 9.69 -0.42
CA GLY A 167 12.34 10.28 -1.32
C GLY A 167 12.05 11.74 -1.64
N LEU A 168 10.85 12.03 -2.14
CA LEU A 168 10.42 13.39 -2.49
C LEU A 168 9.78 14.10 -1.30
N GLY A 169 8.84 13.47 -0.61
CA GLY A 169 8.08 14.07 0.49
C GLY A 169 8.95 14.44 1.68
N MET A 170 9.79 13.53 2.16
CA MET A 170 10.77 13.76 3.24
C MET A 170 12.15 14.19 2.74
N LYS A 171 12.32 14.37 1.43
CA LYS A 171 13.56 14.81 0.78
C LYS A 171 14.78 13.87 0.98
N TYR A 172 14.57 12.59 1.31
CA TYR A 172 15.64 11.63 1.57
C TYR A 172 16.53 11.35 0.35
N LEU A 173 16.03 11.56 -0.86
CA LEU A 173 16.83 11.45 -2.09
C LEU A 173 17.87 12.58 -2.24
N PHE A 174 17.65 13.71 -1.59
CA PHE A 174 18.49 14.91 -1.76
C PHE A 174 19.55 15.05 -0.66
N ASP A 175 19.50 14.17 0.35
CA ASP A 175 20.46 14.14 1.45
C ASP A 175 21.25 12.82 1.44
N ALA A 176 22.57 12.91 1.30
CA ALA A 176 23.46 11.77 1.23
C ALA A 176 23.42 10.89 2.49
N GLY A 177 23.11 11.47 3.66
CA GLY A 177 22.99 10.73 4.92
C GLY A 177 21.73 9.85 4.99
N THR A 178 20.64 10.26 4.34
CA THR A 178 19.34 9.57 4.38
C THR A 178 19.07 8.70 3.14
N CYS A 179 19.82 8.90 2.05
CA CYS A 179 19.68 8.09 0.84
C CYS A 179 19.96 6.60 1.12
N GLY A 180 20.96 6.27 1.94
CA GLY A 180 21.24 4.91 2.38
C GLY A 180 20.10 4.29 3.20
N LEU A 181 19.47 5.07 4.07
CA LEU A 181 18.28 4.66 4.82
C LEU A 181 17.10 4.37 3.90
N LEU A 182 16.87 5.20 2.88
CA LEU A 182 15.80 4.99 1.90
C LEU A 182 15.98 3.65 1.15
N MET A 183 17.19 3.34 0.71
CA MET A 183 17.51 2.06 0.08
C MET A 183 17.29 0.87 1.01
N GLN A 184 17.71 0.99 2.27
CA GLN A 184 17.46 -0.04 3.28
C GLN A 184 15.95 -0.25 3.50
N MET A 185 15.17 0.82 3.56
CA MET A 185 13.71 0.74 3.69
C MET A 185 13.06 0.05 2.48
N MET A 186 13.51 0.36 1.25
CA MET A 186 13.01 -0.29 0.02
C MET A 186 13.25 -1.79 0.05
N ILE A 187 14.45 -2.23 0.40
CA ILE A 187 14.81 -3.63 0.49
C ILE A 187 13.99 -4.32 1.60
N SER A 188 13.95 -3.71 2.79
CA SER A 188 13.23 -4.26 3.95
C SER A 188 11.74 -4.42 3.68
N GLN A 189 11.10 -3.40 3.13
CA GLN A 189 9.67 -3.44 2.83
C GLN A 189 9.35 -4.45 1.72
N TYR A 190 10.20 -4.55 0.70
CA TYR A 190 10.04 -5.55 -0.35
C TYR A 190 10.13 -6.97 0.21
N ILE A 191 11.11 -7.25 1.08
CA ILE A 191 11.25 -8.57 1.73
C ILE A 191 9.98 -8.90 2.52
N VAL A 192 9.49 -7.98 3.36
CA VAL A 192 8.27 -8.20 4.15
C VAL A 192 7.05 -8.45 3.26
N LYS A 193 6.85 -7.65 2.20
CA LYS A 193 5.75 -7.83 1.26
C LYS A 193 5.85 -9.15 0.50
N ALA A 194 7.06 -9.53 0.05
CA ALA A 194 7.29 -10.78 -0.66
C ALA A 194 6.98 -12.00 0.24
N LEU A 195 7.38 -11.96 1.51
CA LEU A 195 7.05 -13.00 2.48
C LEU A 195 5.53 -13.11 2.70
N LEU A 196 4.83 -11.97 2.82
CA LEU A 196 3.36 -11.95 2.98
C LEU A 196 2.62 -12.44 1.73
N ALA A 197 3.20 -12.29 0.54
CA ALA A 197 2.58 -12.72 -0.72
C ALA A 197 2.74 -14.24 -0.99
N ILE A 198 3.69 -14.90 -0.32
CA ILE A 198 3.96 -16.34 -0.48
C ILE A 198 3.17 -17.17 0.55
N LEU A 199 2.78 -16.54 1.67
CA LEU A 199 1.97 -17.17 2.72
C LEU A 199 0.50 -17.25 2.33
#